data_ec811b050bc9634d68a54b9a7d339a9f
#
_entry.id   ec811b050bc9634d68a54b9a7d339a9f
#
_cell.length_a   1.000
_cell.length_b   1.000
_cell.length_c   1.000
_cell.angle_alpha   90.00
_cell.angle_beta   90.00
_cell.angle_gamma   90.00
#
_symmetry.space_group_name_H-M   'P 1'
#
loop_
_entity.id
_entity.type
_entity.pdbx_description
1 polymer ?
#
loop_
_entity_poly.entity_id
_entity_poly.type
_entity_poly.pdbx_seq_one_letter_code
_entity_poly.pdbx_strand_id
1 'polypeptide(L)'
;MTTREIEFDPDKAKTNFQLHKVDFEDAALVFSDPLRIERRDDSEGNTADEDRWQTLGMVKKVLFVVYTERGERTRIISARTADKTEKRSYYGNDKDNRKGWSKAD
;
A
#
# COMPACT_ATOMS: atom_id res chain seq x y z
N MET A 1 -4.49 -21.82 3.08
CA MET A 1 -4.02 -20.43 3.00
C MET A 1 -4.92 -19.63 2.06
N THR A 2 -5.48 -18.55 2.55
CA THR A 2 -6.42 -17.75 1.77
C THR A 2 -5.66 -16.82 0.86
N THR A 3 -5.92 -16.89 -0.44
CA THR A 3 -5.34 -15.98 -1.41
C THR A 3 -6.15 -14.68 -1.41
N ARG A 4 -5.46 -13.57 -1.26
CA ARG A 4 -6.10 -12.26 -1.28
C ARG A 4 -6.54 -11.93 -2.70
N GLU A 5 -7.81 -11.58 -2.86
CA GLU A 5 -8.32 -11.12 -4.14
C GLU A 5 -8.07 -9.62 -4.28
N ILE A 6 -7.39 -9.25 -5.35
CA ILE A 6 -7.04 -7.84 -5.61
C ILE A 6 -7.86 -7.34 -6.77
N GLU A 7 -8.42 -6.15 -6.61
CA GLU A 7 -9.14 -5.48 -7.69
C GLU A 7 -8.66 -4.04 -7.82
N PHE A 8 -8.91 -3.44 -8.96
CA PHE A 8 -8.64 -2.02 -9.18
C PHE A 8 -9.38 -1.53 -10.42
N ASP A 9 -9.57 -0.23 -10.47
CA ASP A 9 -10.18 0.45 -11.61
C ASP A 9 -9.12 0.63 -12.70
N PRO A 10 -9.32 0.11 -13.93
CA PRO A 10 -8.34 0.24 -15.00
C PRO A 10 -7.98 1.68 -15.35
N ASP A 11 -8.94 2.60 -15.26
CA ASP A 11 -8.66 4.01 -15.55
C ASP A 11 -7.77 4.64 -14.51
N LYS A 12 -7.99 4.30 -13.24
CA LYS A 12 -7.14 4.77 -12.15
C LYS A 12 -5.75 4.16 -12.25
N ALA A 13 -5.66 2.90 -12.66
CA ALA A 13 -4.38 2.24 -12.85
C ALA A 13 -3.56 2.96 -13.91
N LYS A 14 -4.20 3.34 -15.01
CA LYS A 14 -3.54 4.07 -16.09
C LYS A 14 -3.04 5.44 -15.63
N THR A 15 -3.89 6.20 -14.95
CA THR A 15 -3.54 7.51 -14.42
C THR A 15 -2.40 7.39 -13.41
N ASN A 16 -2.47 6.39 -12.55
CA ASN A 16 -1.42 6.17 -11.55
C ASN A 16 -0.09 5.88 -12.21
N PHE A 17 -0.09 5.05 -13.25
CA PHE A 17 1.14 4.75 -13.98
C PHE A 17 1.73 5.99 -14.63
N GLN A 18 0.88 6.85 -15.20
CA GLN A 18 1.34 8.09 -15.81
C GLN A 18 2.02 9.01 -14.80
N LEU A 19 1.45 9.09 -13.58
CA LEU A 19 1.95 9.98 -12.54
C LEU A 19 3.16 9.40 -11.78
N HIS A 20 3.13 8.13 -11.47
CA HIS A 20 4.08 7.53 -10.52
C HIS A 20 4.94 6.43 -11.12
N LYS A 21 4.66 6.00 -12.34
CA LYS A 21 5.38 4.94 -13.05
C LYS A 21 5.36 3.61 -12.30
N VAL A 22 4.28 3.34 -11.56
CA VAL A 22 4.07 2.09 -10.86
C VAL A 22 2.77 1.46 -11.35
N ASP A 23 2.85 0.22 -11.82
CA ASP A 23 1.69 -0.54 -12.25
C ASP A 23 0.94 -1.09 -11.05
N PHE A 24 -0.40 -1.06 -11.11
CA PHE A 24 -1.20 -1.68 -10.05
C PHE A 24 -1.00 -3.19 -9.96
N GLU A 25 -0.64 -3.83 -11.06
CA GLU A 25 -0.31 -5.27 -11.05
C GLU A 25 0.93 -5.54 -10.20
N ASP A 26 1.95 -4.68 -10.33
CA ASP A 26 3.13 -4.77 -9.47
C ASP A 26 2.77 -4.41 -8.04
N ALA A 27 1.95 -3.37 -7.85
CA ALA A 27 1.53 -2.96 -6.51
C ALA A 27 0.82 -4.09 -5.76
N ALA A 28 0.04 -4.90 -6.48
CA ALA A 28 -0.66 -6.04 -5.88
C ALA A 28 0.31 -7.03 -5.23
N LEU A 29 1.52 -7.12 -5.73
CA LEU A 29 2.51 -8.07 -5.20
C LEU A 29 3.04 -7.69 -3.82
N VAL A 30 2.82 -6.43 -3.38
CA VAL A 30 3.25 -6.03 -2.03
C VAL A 30 2.56 -6.88 -0.97
N PHE A 31 1.34 -7.35 -1.25
CA PHE A 31 0.59 -8.14 -0.28
C PHE A 31 1.18 -9.52 -0.05
N SER A 32 2.12 -9.95 -0.90
CA SER A 32 2.84 -11.20 -0.72
C SER A 32 4.17 -11.03 0.01
N ASP A 33 4.55 -9.80 0.33
CA ASP A 33 5.79 -9.54 1.05
C ASP A 33 5.61 -9.84 2.54
N PRO A 34 6.33 -10.83 3.10
CA PRO A 34 6.19 -11.17 4.51
C PRO A 34 6.68 -10.08 5.47
N LEU A 35 7.43 -9.11 4.96
CA LEU A 35 7.92 -8.00 5.77
C LEU A 35 7.08 -6.74 5.63
N ARG A 36 5.95 -6.84 4.94
CA ARG A 36 5.04 -5.73 4.72
C ARG A 36 4.56 -5.14 6.05
N ILE A 37 4.50 -3.81 6.09
CA ILE A 37 3.91 -3.08 7.22
C ILE A 37 2.74 -2.25 6.72
N GLU A 38 1.83 -1.92 7.63
CA GLU A 38 0.61 -1.19 7.26
C GLU A 38 0.19 -0.22 8.36
N ARG A 39 -0.62 0.74 7.98
CA ARG A 39 -1.26 1.66 8.92
C ARG A 39 -2.53 2.22 8.29
N ARG A 40 -3.43 2.72 9.14
CA ARG A 40 -4.64 3.37 8.65
C ARG A 40 -4.29 4.69 7.98
N ASP A 41 -4.98 4.98 6.89
CA ASP A 41 -4.80 6.24 6.17
C ASP A 41 -5.74 7.30 6.79
N ASP A 42 -5.15 8.23 7.54
CA ASP A 42 -5.89 9.32 8.17
C ASP A 42 -5.80 10.63 7.38
N SER A 43 -5.34 10.56 6.14
CA SER A 43 -5.19 11.74 5.30
C SER A 43 -6.55 12.36 4.97
N GLU A 44 -6.51 13.65 4.60
CA GLU A 44 -7.70 14.35 4.15
C GLU A 44 -8.24 13.68 2.89
N GLY A 45 -9.56 13.63 2.77
CA GLY A 45 -10.20 12.97 1.66
C GLY A 45 -10.63 11.54 1.95
N ASN A 46 -10.20 11.00 3.09
CA ASN A 46 -10.67 9.71 3.55
C ASN A 46 -12.10 9.90 4.07
N THR A 47 -13.06 9.29 3.40
CA THR A 47 -14.47 9.47 3.75
C THR A 47 -14.91 8.49 4.82
N ALA A 48 -15.98 8.83 5.53
CA ALA A 48 -16.53 7.94 6.56
C ALA A 48 -17.05 6.62 5.99
N ASP A 49 -17.35 6.59 4.69
CA ASP A 49 -17.91 5.42 4.03
C ASP A 49 -16.84 4.40 3.59
N GLU A 50 -15.58 4.78 3.62
CA GLU A 50 -14.53 3.93 3.10
C GLU A 50 -13.25 4.09 3.92
N ASP A 51 -12.89 3.02 4.64
CA ASP A 51 -11.65 2.99 5.38
C ASP A 51 -10.49 2.71 4.42
N ARG A 52 -9.54 3.62 4.40
CA ARG A 52 -8.34 3.46 3.57
C ARG A 52 -7.16 3.08 4.43
N TRP A 53 -6.30 2.26 3.84
CA TRP A 53 -5.09 1.77 4.48
C TRP A 53 -3.89 2.11 3.62
N GLN A 54 -2.75 2.28 4.28
CA GLN A 54 -1.46 2.46 3.62
C GLN A 54 -0.61 1.24 3.93
N THR A 55 0.14 0.76 2.94
CA THR A 55 1.06 -0.34 3.17
C THR A 55 2.38 -0.08 2.45
N LEU A 56 3.45 -0.58 3.05
CA LEU A 56 4.79 -0.57 2.45
C LEU A 56 5.20 -2.02 2.23
N GLY A 57 5.60 -2.33 1.02
CA GLY A 57 6.04 -3.66 0.67
C GLY A 57 7.09 -3.62 -0.42
N MET A 58 7.87 -4.68 -0.53
CA MET A 58 8.98 -4.78 -1.48
C MET A 58 8.53 -5.50 -2.75
N VAL A 59 8.62 -4.79 -3.89
CA VAL A 59 8.47 -5.36 -5.22
C VAL A 59 9.56 -4.70 -6.07
N LYS A 60 10.73 -5.30 -6.14
CA LYS A 60 11.95 -4.74 -6.72
C LYS A 60 12.46 -3.53 -5.94
N LYS A 61 11.59 -2.71 -5.42
CA LYS A 61 11.86 -1.58 -4.55
C LYS A 61 10.71 -1.44 -3.58
N VAL A 62 10.88 -0.65 -2.53
CA VAL A 62 9.80 -0.45 -1.57
C VAL A 62 8.73 0.43 -2.21
N LEU A 63 7.51 -0.07 -2.23
CA LEU A 63 6.36 0.66 -2.77
C LEU A 63 5.43 1.08 -1.63
N PHE A 64 4.84 2.26 -1.79
CA PHE A 64 3.80 2.78 -0.91
C PHE A 64 2.47 2.61 -1.64
N VAL A 65 1.57 1.82 -1.08
CA VAL A 65 0.30 1.48 -1.71
C VAL A 65 -0.85 1.87 -0.78
N VAL A 66 -1.84 2.57 -1.34
CA VAL A 66 -3.08 2.89 -0.63
C VAL A 66 -4.15 1.94 -1.14
N TYR A 67 -4.89 1.35 -0.22
CA TYR A 67 -5.91 0.37 -0.56
C TYR A 67 -7.08 0.45 0.43
N THR A 68 -8.18 -0.19 0.06
CA THR A 68 -9.34 -0.34 0.93
C THR A 68 -9.84 -1.79 0.83
N GLU A 69 -10.48 -2.25 1.89
CA GLU A 69 -11.08 -3.58 1.91
C GLU A 69 -12.57 -3.47 1.51
N ARG A 70 -12.99 -4.31 0.56
CA ARG A 70 -14.38 -4.39 0.13
C ARG A 70 -14.84 -5.84 0.23
N GLY A 71 -15.43 -6.20 1.37
CA GLY A 71 -15.76 -7.58 1.65
C GLY A 71 -14.49 -8.41 1.68
N GLU A 72 -14.40 -9.41 0.82
CA GLU A 72 -13.21 -10.27 0.75
C GLU A 72 -12.18 -9.78 -0.25
N ARG A 73 -12.44 -8.65 -0.90
CA ARG A 73 -11.55 -8.10 -1.92
C ARG A 73 -10.78 -6.90 -1.41
N THR A 74 -9.55 -6.78 -1.89
CA THR A 74 -8.71 -5.61 -1.62
C THR A 74 -8.68 -4.76 -2.88
N ARG A 75 -9.09 -3.50 -2.75
CA ARG A 75 -9.07 -2.56 -3.88
C ARG A 75 -7.91 -1.60 -3.75
N ILE A 76 -7.02 -1.61 -4.76
CA ILE A 76 -5.90 -0.69 -4.81
C ILE A 76 -6.39 0.67 -5.29
N ILE A 77 -6.00 1.72 -4.57
CA ILE A 77 -6.40 3.10 -4.87
C ILE A 77 -5.25 3.87 -5.49
N SER A 78 -4.03 3.73 -4.97
CA SER A 78 -2.86 4.38 -5.54
C SER A 78 -1.59 3.62 -5.15
N ALA A 79 -0.52 3.84 -5.91
CA ALA A 79 0.76 3.21 -5.66
C ALA A 79 1.89 4.09 -6.19
N ARG A 80 2.92 4.24 -5.37
CA ARG A 80 4.12 4.99 -5.75
C ARG A 80 5.34 4.39 -5.07
N THR A 81 6.52 4.82 -5.49
CA THR A 81 7.74 4.43 -4.80
C THR A 81 7.77 5.10 -3.42
N ALA A 82 8.21 4.37 -2.42
CA ALA A 82 8.33 4.90 -1.06
C ALA A 82 9.39 6.00 -0.98
N ASP A 83 9.17 7.00 -0.11
CA ASP A 83 10.16 8.04 0.15
C ASP A 83 11.19 7.54 1.19
N LYS A 84 12.17 8.37 1.53
CA LYS A 84 13.22 7.99 2.47
C LYS A 84 12.69 7.61 3.84
N THR A 85 11.75 8.38 4.35
CA THR A 85 11.17 8.12 5.68
C THR A 85 10.42 6.81 5.69
N GLU A 86 9.64 6.56 4.65
CA GLU A 86 8.88 5.32 4.50
C GLU A 86 9.83 4.11 4.38
N LYS A 87 10.89 4.25 3.60
CA LYS A 87 11.89 3.17 3.49
C LYS A 87 12.51 2.83 4.83
N ARG A 88 12.84 3.84 5.63
CA ARG A 88 13.38 3.61 6.98
C ARG A 88 12.40 2.84 7.85
N SER A 89 11.12 3.19 7.78
CA SER A 89 10.09 2.47 8.53
C SER A 89 10.01 1.02 8.07
N TYR A 90 10.04 0.80 6.77
CA TYR A 90 9.97 -0.56 6.21
C TYR A 90 11.15 -1.41 6.67
N TYR A 91 12.36 -0.88 6.58
CA TYR A 91 13.56 -1.63 6.96
C TYR A 91 13.74 -1.76 8.46
N GLY A 92 12.95 -1.03 9.26
CA GLY A 92 13.06 -1.08 10.71
C GLY A 92 14.34 -0.45 11.26
N ASN A 93 15.01 0.39 10.45
CA ASN A 93 16.25 1.03 10.85
C ASN A 93 16.03 2.13 11.87
N ASP A 94 14.80 2.52 12.08
CA ASP A 94 14.44 3.55 13.02
C ASP A 94 13.20 3.10 13.77
N LYS A 95 13.41 2.26 14.76
CA LYS A 95 12.31 1.64 15.51
C LYS A 95 11.44 2.67 16.21
N ASP A 96 12.03 3.80 16.61
CA ASP A 96 11.29 4.85 17.30
C ASP A 96 10.47 5.70 16.35
N ASN A 97 10.71 5.58 15.05
CA ASN A 97 10.04 6.38 14.02
C ASN A 97 9.16 5.58 13.08
N ARG A 98 8.64 4.46 13.52
CA ARG A 98 7.69 3.72 12.68
C ARG A 98 6.40 4.49 12.41
N LYS A 99 6.14 5.54 13.16
CA LYS A 99 5.02 6.48 12.90
C LYS A 99 3.67 5.81 12.67
N GLY A 100 3.31 4.90 13.57
CA GLY A 100 2.04 4.21 13.48
C GLY A 100 2.02 2.99 12.57
N TRP A 101 3.13 2.67 11.92
CA TRP A 101 3.21 1.47 11.09
C TRP A 101 3.23 0.23 11.98
N SER A 102 2.47 -0.78 11.57
CA SER A 102 2.41 -2.07 12.25
C SER A 102 2.73 -3.17 11.27
N LYS A 103 3.29 -4.27 11.78
CA LYS A 103 3.56 -5.42 10.95
C LYS A 103 2.24 -5.97 10.40
N ALA A 104 2.18 -6.19 9.10
CA ALA A 104 1.02 -6.78 8.45
C ALA A 104 1.14 -8.29 8.43
N ASP A 105 0.02 -8.96 8.60
CA ASP A 105 -0.01 -10.42 8.54
C ASP A 105 -0.17 -10.94 7.12
#